data_768f40bc00a25be5d317c19886d8dba7
#
_entry.id   768f40bc00a25be5d317c19886d8dba7
#
_cell.length_a   1.000
_cell.length_b   1.000
_cell.length_c   1.000
_cell.angle_alpha   90.00
_cell.angle_beta   90.00
_cell.angle_gamma   90.00
#
_symmetry.space_group_name_H-M   'P 1'
#
loop_
_entity.id
_entity.type
_entity.pdbx_description
1 polymer ?
#
loop_
_entity_poly.entity_id
_entity_poly.type
_entity_poly.pdbx_seq_one_letter_code
_entity_poly.pdbx_strand_id
1 'polypeptide(L)'
;MGESVKVVAKNSKAYHDYFIEEKYEAGIELAGTEVKSIRQGHVNLKDSFCIVKDGQMAVVGMHISPYEKGNIFNKDPLRQRRLLMHKREILKLFARIKQDGYSLIPLSIYFRGPRVKLEIGLARGKKLYDKRESAARRDAKREMDRAMKARNR
;
A
#
# COMPACT_ATOMS: atom_id res chain seq x y z
N MET A 1 -0.85 19.27 21.88
CA MET A 1 -1.86 18.31 21.48
C MET A 1 -1.88 18.18 19.98
N GLY A 2 -2.01 16.98 19.48
CA GLY A 2 -1.96 16.72 18.05
C GLY A 2 -3.16 17.27 17.30
N GLU A 3 -2.98 17.48 16.00
CA GLU A 3 -4.06 17.82 15.10
C GLU A 3 -5.11 16.69 15.07
N SER A 4 -6.37 17.05 14.90
CA SER A 4 -7.43 16.05 14.77
C SER A 4 -7.25 15.25 13.50
N VAL A 5 -7.53 13.95 13.57
CA VAL A 5 -7.45 13.03 12.43
C VAL A 5 -8.86 12.59 12.07
N LYS A 6 -9.24 12.78 10.80
CA LYS A 6 -10.52 12.34 10.28
C LYS A 6 -10.29 11.36 9.12
N VAL A 7 -10.57 10.08 9.36
CA VAL A 7 -10.43 9.05 8.34
C VAL A 7 -11.57 9.19 7.33
N VAL A 8 -11.22 9.24 6.05
CA VAL A 8 -12.17 9.36 4.95
C VAL A 8 -12.50 8.00 4.36
N ALA A 9 -11.48 7.19 4.10
CA ALA A 9 -11.67 5.87 3.52
C ALA A 9 -10.59 4.90 4.02
N LYS A 10 -10.94 3.62 4.10
CA LYS A 10 -10.03 2.53 4.48
C LYS A 10 -10.01 1.49 3.38
N ASN A 11 -8.90 0.76 3.30
CA ASN A 11 -8.74 -0.33 2.34
C ASN A 11 -8.86 -1.67 3.07
N SER A 12 -10.09 -2.11 3.32
CA SER A 12 -10.36 -3.37 4.03
C SER A 12 -9.82 -4.58 3.28
N LYS A 13 -9.85 -4.55 1.96
CA LYS A 13 -9.33 -5.63 1.11
C LYS A 13 -7.83 -5.84 1.32
N ALA A 14 -7.07 -4.77 1.59
CA ALA A 14 -5.65 -4.88 1.86
C ALA A 14 -5.37 -5.75 3.08
N TYR A 15 -6.13 -5.57 4.16
CA TYR A 15 -5.97 -6.38 5.37
C TYR A 15 -6.40 -7.83 5.16
N HIS A 16 -7.31 -8.07 4.23
CA HIS A 16 -7.72 -9.42 3.88
C HIS A 16 -6.67 -10.14 3.03
N ASP A 17 -6.07 -9.44 2.06
CA ASP A 17 -5.19 -10.03 1.06
C ASP A 17 -3.71 -10.01 1.46
N TYR A 18 -3.33 -9.18 2.43
CA TYR A 18 -1.93 -8.95 2.79
C TYR A 18 -1.70 -9.03 4.29
N PHE A 19 -0.50 -9.47 4.66
CA PHE A 19 0.05 -9.25 6.00
C PHE A 19 0.73 -7.89 6.02
N ILE A 20 0.28 -6.99 6.88
CA ILE A 20 0.84 -5.64 7.01
C ILE A 20 1.90 -5.66 8.11
N GLU A 21 3.16 -5.47 7.76
CA GLU A 21 4.26 -5.53 8.72
C GLU A 21 4.63 -4.17 9.31
N GLU A 22 4.63 -3.13 8.48
CA GLU A 22 4.96 -1.77 8.92
C GLU A 22 4.01 -0.79 8.28
N LYS A 23 3.78 0.34 8.95
CA LYS A 23 2.90 1.40 8.47
C LYS A 23 3.67 2.72 8.43
N TYR A 24 3.37 3.53 7.41
CA TYR A 24 4.00 4.83 7.20
C TYR A 24 2.94 5.84 6.84
N GLU A 25 3.17 7.10 7.23
CA GLU A 25 2.32 8.22 6.81
C GLU A 25 3.03 8.99 5.71
N ALA A 26 2.32 9.25 4.62
CA ALA A 26 2.83 10.06 3.52
C ALA A 26 1.91 11.24 3.25
N GLY A 27 2.49 12.37 2.85
CA GLY A 27 1.73 13.43 2.24
C GLY A 27 1.39 13.04 0.80
N ILE A 28 0.44 13.73 0.21
CA ILE A 28 0.01 13.44 -1.16
C ILE A 28 -0.22 14.74 -1.92
N GLU A 29 0.32 14.84 -3.14
CA GLU A 29 0.09 15.99 -4.02
C GLU A 29 -1.27 15.86 -4.70
N LEU A 30 -2.14 16.80 -4.42
CA LEU A 30 -3.51 16.81 -4.91
C LEU A 30 -3.88 18.17 -5.49
N ALA A 31 -4.75 18.14 -6.51
CA ALA A 31 -5.40 19.35 -7.00
C ALA A 31 -6.54 19.73 -6.05
N GLY A 32 -6.94 20.99 -6.07
CA GLY A 32 -8.03 21.49 -5.21
C GLY A 32 -9.34 20.73 -5.41
N THR A 33 -9.67 20.35 -6.64
CA THR A 33 -10.87 19.57 -6.95
C THR A 33 -10.81 18.18 -6.33
N GLU A 34 -9.62 17.58 -6.28
CA GLU A 34 -9.41 16.27 -5.65
C GLU A 34 -9.59 16.33 -4.14
N VAL A 35 -9.08 17.38 -3.50
CA VAL A 35 -9.26 17.59 -2.06
C VAL A 35 -10.76 17.73 -1.73
N LYS A 36 -11.50 18.48 -2.55
CA LYS A 36 -12.94 18.66 -2.35
C LYS A 36 -13.69 17.33 -2.48
N SER A 37 -13.35 16.51 -3.46
CA SER A 37 -13.96 15.19 -3.61
C SER A 37 -13.64 14.28 -2.42
N ILE A 38 -12.42 14.31 -1.92
CA ILE A 38 -12.02 13.53 -0.75
C ILE A 38 -12.81 13.97 0.48
N ARG A 39 -13.03 15.28 0.66
CA ARG A 39 -13.86 15.78 1.75
C ARG A 39 -15.29 15.24 1.73
N GLN A 40 -15.80 14.96 0.54
CA GLN A 40 -17.13 14.38 0.35
C GLN A 40 -17.11 12.85 0.45
N GLY A 41 -15.96 12.25 0.68
CA GLY A 41 -15.82 10.79 0.78
C GLY A 41 -15.75 10.08 -0.57
N HIS A 42 -15.55 10.80 -1.66
CA HIS A 42 -15.55 10.24 -3.01
C HIS A 42 -14.16 9.76 -3.43
N VAL A 43 -13.59 8.86 -2.65
CA VAL A 43 -12.28 8.26 -2.90
C VAL A 43 -12.35 6.76 -2.63
N ASN A 44 -11.67 5.97 -3.47
CA ASN A 44 -11.62 4.52 -3.34
C ASN A 44 -10.17 4.05 -3.43
N LEU A 45 -9.72 3.31 -2.42
CA LEU A 45 -8.36 2.77 -2.34
C LEU A 45 -8.27 1.33 -2.84
N LYS A 46 -9.38 0.70 -3.18
CA LYS A 46 -9.40 -0.68 -3.61
C LYS A 46 -8.51 -0.87 -4.84
N ASP A 47 -7.68 -1.92 -4.80
CA ASP A 47 -6.75 -2.27 -5.88
C ASP A 47 -5.69 -1.21 -6.18
N SER A 48 -5.48 -0.26 -5.27
CA SER A 48 -4.39 0.70 -5.37
C SER A 48 -3.10 0.13 -4.81
N PHE A 49 -1.99 0.69 -5.25
CA PHE A 49 -0.66 0.32 -4.75
C PHE A 49 0.29 1.50 -4.93
N CYS A 50 1.42 1.45 -4.24
CA CYS A 50 2.44 2.47 -4.34
C CYS A 50 3.63 1.95 -5.15
N ILE A 51 4.24 2.83 -5.92
CA ILE A 51 5.45 2.54 -6.68
C ILE A 51 6.56 3.53 -6.31
N VAL A 52 7.80 3.09 -6.46
CA VAL A 52 8.96 3.97 -6.34
C VAL A 52 9.68 3.97 -7.69
N LYS A 53 9.85 5.16 -8.25
CA LYS A 53 10.53 5.34 -9.52
C LYS A 53 11.38 6.60 -9.44
N ASP A 54 12.67 6.48 -9.81
CA ASP A 54 13.61 7.59 -9.82
C ASP A 54 13.71 8.33 -8.48
N GLY A 55 13.65 7.57 -7.37
CA GLY A 55 13.74 8.14 -6.04
C GLY A 55 12.48 8.84 -5.54
N GLN A 56 11.38 8.74 -6.28
CA GLN A 56 10.09 9.32 -5.93
C GLN A 56 9.06 8.22 -5.73
N MET A 57 8.13 8.47 -4.82
CA MET A 57 7.03 7.54 -4.55
C MET A 57 5.72 8.10 -5.07
N ALA A 58 4.88 7.23 -5.62
CA ALA A 58 3.57 7.60 -6.12
C ALA A 58 2.54 6.52 -5.82
N VAL A 59 1.28 6.90 -5.73
CA VAL A 59 0.16 5.97 -5.61
C VAL A 59 -0.51 5.80 -6.97
N VAL A 60 -0.79 4.55 -7.32
CA VAL A 60 -1.42 4.16 -8.58
C VAL A 60 -2.72 3.42 -8.28
N GLY A 61 -3.73 3.65 -9.09
CA GLY A 61 -5.01 2.94 -8.97
C GLY A 61 -5.94 3.49 -7.90
N MET A 62 -5.59 4.59 -7.24
CA MET A 62 -6.50 5.25 -6.32
C MET A 62 -7.48 6.12 -7.10
N HIS A 63 -8.76 5.82 -6.96
CA HIS A 63 -9.83 6.55 -7.65
C HIS A 63 -10.30 7.73 -6.80
N ILE A 64 -10.27 8.93 -7.36
CA ILE A 64 -10.89 10.12 -6.78
C ILE A 64 -11.90 10.62 -7.79
N SER A 65 -13.18 10.61 -7.40
CA SER A 65 -14.26 11.02 -8.31
C SER A 65 -14.12 12.50 -8.70
N PRO A 66 -14.51 12.87 -9.94
CA PRO A 66 -14.52 14.28 -10.32
C PRO A 66 -15.43 15.07 -9.40
N TYR A 67 -15.01 16.27 -9.06
CA TYR A 67 -15.83 17.20 -8.29
C TYR A 67 -16.85 17.86 -9.21
N GLU A 68 -18.13 17.73 -8.91
CA GLU A 68 -19.21 18.20 -9.80
C GLU A 68 -19.08 19.67 -10.21
N LYS A 69 -18.66 20.51 -9.28
CA LYS A 69 -18.48 21.94 -9.53
C LYS A 69 -17.10 22.29 -10.10
N GLY A 70 -16.23 21.31 -10.32
CA GLY A 70 -14.87 21.53 -10.78
C GLY A 70 -14.76 21.72 -12.28
N ASN A 71 -15.67 21.15 -13.05
CA ASN A 71 -15.70 21.25 -14.52
C ASN A 71 -14.32 20.97 -15.15
N ILE A 72 -13.77 21.96 -15.85
CA ILE A 72 -12.48 21.87 -16.55
C ILE A 72 -11.28 21.71 -15.61
N PHE A 73 -11.43 22.00 -14.32
CA PHE A 73 -10.35 21.88 -13.35
C PHE A 73 -10.24 20.48 -12.77
N ASN A 74 -11.15 19.56 -13.12
CA ASN A 74 -11.07 18.19 -12.68
C ASN A 74 -9.91 17.46 -13.35
N LYS A 75 -9.27 16.56 -12.58
CA LYS A 75 -8.20 15.69 -13.06
C LYS A 75 -8.75 14.33 -13.41
N ASP A 76 -7.97 13.54 -14.14
CA ASP A 76 -8.29 12.14 -14.37
C ASP A 76 -8.51 11.43 -13.02
N PRO A 77 -9.65 10.76 -12.80
CA PRO A 77 -9.94 10.07 -11.54
C PRO A 77 -8.88 9.06 -11.11
N LEU A 78 -8.20 8.45 -12.05
CA LEU A 78 -7.18 7.42 -11.79
C LEU A 78 -5.76 7.91 -12.04
N ARG A 79 -5.53 9.21 -12.12
CA ARG A 79 -4.18 9.71 -12.37
C ARG A 79 -3.24 9.28 -11.25
N GLN A 80 -2.00 9.03 -11.61
CA GLN A 80 -0.93 8.74 -10.65
C GLN A 80 -0.64 10.00 -9.83
N ARG A 81 -0.54 9.86 -8.51
CA ARG A 81 -0.31 10.98 -7.60
C ARG A 81 0.96 10.78 -6.81
N ARG A 82 1.77 11.81 -6.76
CA ARG A 82 3.03 11.78 -6.04
C ARG A 82 2.79 11.79 -4.54
N LEU A 83 3.50 10.92 -3.83
CA LEU A 83 3.50 10.90 -2.38
C LEU A 83 4.71 11.65 -1.84
N LEU A 84 4.51 12.37 -0.75
CA LEU A 84 5.53 13.21 -0.14
C LEU A 84 6.05 12.52 1.13
N MET A 85 7.26 12.00 1.03
CA MET A 85 7.97 11.35 2.13
C MET A 85 9.44 11.80 2.10
N HIS A 86 10.13 11.62 3.20
CA HIS A 86 11.57 11.87 3.24
C HIS A 86 12.28 10.89 2.28
N LYS A 87 13.23 11.41 1.54
CA LYS A 87 13.99 10.61 0.57
C LYS A 87 14.61 9.36 1.20
N ARG A 88 15.10 9.49 2.44
CA ARG A 88 15.67 8.38 3.20
C ARG A 88 14.65 7.25 3.39
N GLU A 89 13.41 7.59 3.73
CA GLU A 89 12.34 6.60 3.89
C GLU A 89 11.98 5.94 2.56
N ILE A 90 11.90 6.72 1.48
CA ILE A 90 11.61 6.20 0.15
C ILE A 90 12.68 5.19 -0.29
N LEU A 91 13.95 5.51 -0.10
CA LEU A 91 15.05 4.62 -0.46
C LEU A 91 15.04 3.34 0.37
N LYS A 92 14.76 3.45 1.67
CA LYS A 92 14.65 2.30 2.56
C LYS A 92 13.53 1.36 2.11
N LEU A 93 12.35 1.91 1.81
CA LEU A 93 11.21 1.13 1.35
C LEU A 93 11.46 0.50 -0.01
N PHE A 94 12.11 1.22 -0.92
CA PHE A 94 12.48 0.70 -2.22
C PHE A 94 13.38 -0.54 -2.12
N ALA A 95 14.35 -0.49 -1.21
CA ALA A 95 15.23 -1.64 -0.96
C ALA A 95 14.44 -2.85 -0.43
N ARG A 96 13.50 -2.63 0.50
CA ARG A 96 12.66 -3.70 1.04
C ARG A 96 11.77 -4.34 -0.04
N ILE A 97 11.22 -3.53 -0.94
CA ILE A 97 10.43 -4.03 -2.06
C ILE A 97 11.27 -4.92 -2.98
N LYS A 98 12.44 -4.44 -3.35
CA LYS A 98 13.31 -5.16 -4.30
C LYS A 98 13.96 -6.40 -3.71
N GLN A 99 14.47 -6.30 -2.48
CA GLN A 99 15.25 -7.39 -1.87
C GLN A 99 14.35 -8.44 -1.23
N ASP A 100 13.29 -8.01 -0.56
CA ASP A 100 12.47 -8.88 0.27
C ASP A 100 11.10 -9.21 -0.34
N GLY A 101 10.79 -8.65 -1.51
CA GLY A 101 9.55 -8.94 -2.21
C GLY A 101 8.29 -8.35 -1.56
N TYR A 102 8.43 -7.27 -0.79
CA TYR A 102 7.28 -6.58 -0.22
C TYR A 102 6.55 -5.72 -1.25
N SER A 103 5.30 -5.43 -0.95
CA SER A 103 4.49 -4.46 -1.69
C SER A 103 4.15 -3.29 -0.79
N LEU A 104 3.94 -2.12 -1.36
CA LEU A 104 3.44 -0.95 -0.63
C LEU A 104 2.00 -0.72 -1.02
N ILE A 105 1.11 -0.80 -0.04
CA ILE A 105 -0.34 -0.76 -0.27
C ILE A 105 -0.93 0.40 0.54
N PRO A 106 -1.74 1.29 -0.07
CA PRO A 106 -2.49 2.29 0.69
C PRO A 106 -3.50 1.60 1.61
N LEU A 107 -3.50 1.98 2.88
CA LEU A 107 -4.37 1.39 3.90
C LEU A 107 -5.52 2.31 4.25
N SER A 108 -5.28 3.61 4.33
CA SER A 108 -6.32 4.59 4.61
C SER A 108 -5.92 5.96 4.11
N ILE A 109 -6.91 6.79 3.84
CA ILE A 109 -6.72 8.20 3.50
C ILE A 109 -7.49 9.02 4.54
N TYR A 110 -6.88 10.06 5.03
CA TYR A 110 -7.46 10.84 6.13
C TYR A 110 -6.96 12.29 6.10
N PHE A 111 -7.68 13.15 6.79
CA PHE A 111 -7.25 14.51 7.06
C PHE A 111 -6.54 14.56 8.40
N ARG A 112 -5.38 15.17 8.42
CA ARG A 112 -4.70 15.56 9.66
C ARG A 112 -4.73 17.08 9.70
N GLY A 113 -5.67 17.66 10.48
CA GLY A 113 -5.99 19.05 10.33
C GLY A 113 -6.45 19.37 8.92
N PRO A 114 -5.89 20.36 8.23
CA PRO A 114 -6.27 20.71 6.86
C PRO A 114 -5.57 19.88 5.78
N ARG A 115 -4.63 19.00 6.14
CA ARG A 115 -3.82 18.26 5.19
C ARG A 115 -4.35 16.87 4.95
N VAL A 116 -4.32 16.43 3.70
CA VAL A 116 -4.65 15.05 3.34
C VAL A 116 -3.40 14.21 3.50
N LYS A 117 -3.53 13.09 4.21
CA LYS A 117 -2.47 12.12 4.42
C LYS A 117 -2.91 10.74 3.96
N LEU A 118 -1.95 9.94 3.54
CA LEU A 118 -2.17 8.56 3.14
C LEU A 118 -1.36 7.65 4.05
N GLU A 119 -2.02 6.70 4.69
CA GLU A 119 -1.33 5.64 5.43
C GLU A 119 -1.01 4.52 4.46
N ILE A 120 0.26 4.18 4.37
CA ILE A 120 0.72 3.09 3.50
C ILE A 120 1.31 1.97 4.34
N GLY A 121 1.12 0.74 3.89
CA GLY A 121 1.60 -0.45 4.57
C GLY A 121 2.65 -1.18 3.75
N LEU A 122 3.72 -1.60 4.42
CA LEU A 122 4.69 -2.53 3.87
C LEU A 122 4.11 -3.92 4.06
N ALA A 123 3.79 -4.61 2.96
CA ALA A 123 2.89 -5.75 2.98
C ALA A 123 3.42 -6.95 2.21
N ARG A 124 3.04 -8.14 2.66
CA ARG A 124 3.23 -9.40 1.93
C ARG A 124 1.89 -9.96 1.54
N GLY A 125 1.77 -10.44 0.29
CA GLY A 125 0.57 -11.13 -0.14
C GLY A 125 0.38 -12.45 0.61
N LYS A 126 -0.78 -12.65 1.20
CA LYS A 126 -1.09 -13.87 1.97
C LYS A 126 -1.00 -15.13 1.11
N LYS A 127 -1.51 -15.07 -0.11
CA LYS A 127 -1.46 -16.21 -1.03
C LYS A 127 -0.02 -16.63 -1.37
N LEU A 128 0.83 -15.66 -1.65
CA LEU A 128 2.24 -15.93 -1.97
C LEU A 128 2.99 -16.46 -0.75
N TYR A 129 2.75 -15.87 0.42
CA TYR A 129 3.34 -16.30 1.68
C TYR A 129 2.93 -17.73 2.03
N ASP A 130 1.63 -18.04 1.97
CA ASP A 130 1.11 -19.38 2.27
C ASP A 130 1.68 -20.41 1.30
N LYS A 131 1.83 -20.07 0.03
CA LYS A 131 2.41 -20.96 -0.98
C LYS A 131 3.87 -21.26 -0.70
N ARG A 132 4.66 -20.24 -0.33
CA ARG A 132 6.08 -20.40 0.03
C ARG A 132 6.24 -21.26 1.27
N GLU A 133 5.42 -21.02 2.28
CA GLU A 133 5.43 -21.79 3.52
C GLU A 133 5.05 -23.26 3.27
N SER A 134 4.02 -23.49 2.45
CA SER A 134 3.61 -24.84 2.07
C SER A 134 4.71 -25.58 1.30
N ALA A 135 5.41 -24.90 0.41
CA ALA A 135 6.54 -25.49 -0.32
C ALA A 135 7.68 -25.84 0.63
N ALA A 136 8.02 -24.96 1.56
CA ALA A 136 9.06 -25.21 2.55
C ALA A 136 8.70 -26.38 3.46
N ARG A 137 7.44 -26.51 3.87
CA ARG A 137 6.97 -27.66 4.65
C ARG A 137 7.07 -28.97 3.88
N ARG A 138 6.72 -28.97 2.59
CA ARG A 138 6.84 -30.15 1.74
C ARG A 138 8.30 -30.58 1.57
N ASP A 139 9.19 -29.63 1.36
CA ASP A 139 10.62 -29.91 1.20
C ASP A 139 11.22 -30.49 2.50
N ALA A 140 10.89 -29.90 3.64
CA ALA A 140 11.30 -30.40 4.94
C ALA A 140 10.82 -31.84 5.18
N LYS A 141 9.56 -32.13 4.82
CA LYS A 141 9.00 -33.47 4.93
C LYS A 141 9.75 -34.46 4.03
N ARG A 142 10.05 -34.08 2.81
CA ARG A 142 10.82 -34.93 1.89
C ARG A 142 12.20 -35.26 2.43
N GLU A 143 12.87 -34.28 3.02
CA GLU A 143 14.17 -34.49 3.63
C GLU A 143 14.11 -35.44 4.81
N MET A 144 13.08 -35.31 5.67
CA MET A 144 12.85 -36.22 6.78
C MET A 144 12.59 -37.64 6.31
N ASP A 145 11.77 -37.82 5.27
CA ASP A 145 11.45 -39.12 4.70
C ASP A 145 12.71 -39.77 4.12
N ARG A 146 13.57 -39.04 3.47
CA ARG A 146 14.85 -39.54 2.96
C ARG A 146 15.77 -40.00 4.07
N ALA A 147 15.86 -39.22 5.14
CA ALA A 147 16.67 -39.57 6.30
C ALA A 147 16.18 -40.86 6.98
N MET A 148 14.86 -41.01 7.10
CA MET A 148 14.26 -42.24 7.65
C MET A 148 14.53 -43.46 6.80
N LYS A 149 14.43 -43.35 5.46
CA LYS A 149 14.73 -44.42 4.54
C LYS A 149 16.21 -44.83 4.61
N ALA A 150 17.09 -43.86 4.76
CA ALA A 150 18.52 -44.14 4.90
C ALA A 150 18.85 -44.88 6.21
N ARG A 151 18.13 -44.59 7.29
CA ARG A 151 18.30 -45.29 8.59
C ARG A 151 17.83 -46.72 8.53
N ASN A 152 16.80 -46.98 7.74
CA ASN A 152 16.16 -48.33 7.70
C ASN A 152 16.84 -49.25 6.69
N ARG A 153 17.90 -48.81 6.04
CA ARG A 153 18.75 -49.69 5.20
C ARG A 153 19.90 -50.24 6.05
#